data_a9f754e00275f34756d4078a8ab7b3c2
#
_entry.id   a9f754e00275f34756d4078a8ab7b3c2
#
_cell.length_a   1.000
_cell.length_b   1.000
_cell.length_c   1.000
_cell.angle_alpha   90.00
_cell.angle_beta   90.00
_cell.angle_gamma   90.00
#
_symmetry.space_group_name_H-M   'P 1'
#
loop_
_entity.id
_entity.type
_entity.pdbx_description
1 polymer ?
#
loop_
_entity_poly.entity_id
_entity_poly.type
_entity_poly.pdbx_seq_one_letter_code
_entity_poly.pdbx_strand_id
1 'polypeptide(L)'
;MKKYLILILLISFTSIYCQKKELRTASKELSKGNFEKANISLDAAEDLIASMSEKQKGDFYLLKSKFYLRNGKFSLENLDKAIENFLKVSSVSDPEAKELHYFDLLNLLTNQSNDYFNNQQFSDASNSIYKAYEISNDPYYLYVSASWSVQAKDYEKSLLMYEKLKSLKYTGTEEQFFATNKSTNVIEQFNNKIMRDASVKSKTHNNPVDKKTKSKYPEIIKNIALIYNQMGETEKALNAINEARLENPNDLDLIINEANVYFQMGNMEKFKSLLEDATKLDPDNAELQYNLGYLSAEIKDYKTATAYYERAIEINPDYVDAYINLAVMILTPEVEINNEMNELISCNRSSCYDRYDELKLEKKKLYSKAIPYIEKALQIDSSNIQVLNKMSQMLSALDRVDEAKIYRERAKNLEN
;
A
#
# COMPACT_ATOMS: atom_id res chain seq x y z
N MET A 1 -51.63 40.15 31.08
CA MET A 1 -50.82 38.89 31.11
C MET A 1 -51.55 37.68 30.53
N LYS A 2 -52.73 37.26 30.91
CA LYS A 2 -53.42 36.08 30.35
C LYS A 2 -53.65 36.11 28.83
N LYS A 3 -53.98 37.26 28.20
CA LYS A 3 -54.16 37.36 26.74
C LYS A 3 -52.85 37.17 25.97
N TYR A 4 -51.70 37.61 26.49
CA TYR A 4 -50.39 37.40 25.85
C TYR A 4 -49.90 35.95 26.00
N LEU A 5 -50.24 35.30 27.13
CA LEU A 5 -49.91 33.86 27.34
C LEU A 5 -50.69 32.97 26.38
N ILE A 6 -51.99 33.31 26.10
CA ILE A 6 -52.83 32.57 25.14
C ILE A 6 -52.33 32.77 23.71
N LEU A 7 -51.87 33.98 23.38
CA LEU A 7 -51.32 34.27 22.06
C LEU A 7 -49.98 33.53 21.79
N ILE A 8 -49.09 33.47 22.80
CA ILE A 8 -47.85 32.75 22.74
C ILE A 8 -48.10 31.22 22.65
N LEU A 9 -49.08 30.69 23.37
CA LEU A 9 -49.49 29.29 23.26
C LEU A 9 -50.09 28.95 21.91
N LEU A 10 -50.92 29.83 21.31
CA LEU A 10 -51.49 29.63 19.97
C LEU A 10 -50.42 29.66 18.90
N ILE A 11 -49.44 30.56 18.98
CA ILE A 11 -48.30 30.65 18.02
C ILE A 11 -47.40 29.39 18.16
N SER A 12 -47.18 28.90 19.35
CA SER A 12 -46.38 27.66 19.56
C SER A 12 -47.11 26.42 19.01
N PHE A 13 -48.41 26.30 19.19
CA PHE A 13 -49.22 25.18 18.68
C PHE A 13 -49.29 25.20 17.13
N THR A 14 -49.41 26.36 16.50
CA THR A 14 -49.42 26.46 15.03
C THR A 14 -48.07 26.13 14.41
N SER A 15 -46.97 26.53 15.06
CA SER A 15 -45.62 26.20 14.57
C SER A 15 -45.31 24.69 14.67
N ILE A 16 -45.67 24.03 15.78
CA ILE A 16 -45.48 22.57 15.95
C ILE A 16 -46.32 21.78 14.93
N TYR A 17 -47.53 22.22 14.62
CA TYR A 17 -48.37 21.57 13.63
C TYR A 17 -47.82 21.76 12.20
N CYS A 18 -47.31 22.94 11.90
CA CYS A 18 -46.67 23.24 10.61
C CYS A 18 -45.42 22.39 10.36
N GLN A 19 -44.52 22.28 11.33
CA GLN A 19 -43.31 21.44 11.27
C GLN A 19 -43.61 19.97 10.94
N LYS A 20 -44.59 19.37 11.67
CA LYS A 20 -44.99 17.98 11.43
C LYS A 20 -45.62 17.79 10.05
N LYS A 21 -46.35 18.77 9.56
CA LYS A 21 -46.98 18.75 8.24
C LYS A 21 -45.90 18.77 7.14
N GLU A 22 -44.96 19.68 7.23
CA GLU A 22 -43.89 19.78 6.22
C GLU A 22 -42.99 18.52 6.18
N LEU A 23 -42.56 17.98 7.34
CA LEU A 23 -41.78 16.75 7.37
C LEU A 23 -42.56 15.54 6.81
N ARG A 24 -43.87 15.42 7.11
CA ARG A 24 -44.73 14.37 6.55
C ARG A 24 -44.87 14.50 5.04
N THR A 25 -45.07 15.76 4.56
CA THR A 25 -45.18 16.02 3.13
C THR A 25 -43.89 15.70 2.40
N ALA A 26 -42.75 16.13 2.91
CA ALA A 26 -41.44 15.83 2.37
C ALA A 26 -41.22 14.28 2.28
N SER A 27 -41.48 13.56 3.37
CA SER A 27 -41.37 12.11 3.40
C SER A 27 -42.25 11.40 2.36
N LYS A 28 -43.52 11.84 2.26
CA LYS A 28 -44.47 11.27 1.30
C LYS A 28 -44.09 11.58 -0.15
N GLU A 29 -43.62 12.78 -0.44
CA GLU A 29 -43.25 13.16 -1.81
C GLU A 29 -41.91 12.53 -2.22
N LEU A 30 -40.96 12.36 -1.29
CA LEU A 30 -39.75 11.57 -1.52
C LEU A 30 -40.04 10.10 -1.85
N SER A 31 -40.97 9.46 -1.11
CA SER A 31 -41.37 8.07 -1.38
C SER A 31 -42.02 7.87 -2.73
N LYS A 32 -42.62 8.92 -3.32
CA LYS A 32 -43.21 8.93 -4.65
C LYS A 32 -42.25 9.33 -5.77
N GLY A 33 -41.03 9.75 -5.44
CA GLY A 33 -40.09 10.31 -6.41
C GLY A 33 -40.39 11.75 -6.85
N ASN A 34 -41.27 12.48 -6.14
CA ASN A 34 -41.60 13.87 -6.45
C ASN A 34 -40.60 14.84 -5.79
N PHE A 35 -39.36 14.85 -6.27
CA PHE A 35 -38.24 15.54 -5.64
C PHE A 35 -38.45 17.06 -5.55
N GLU A 36 -39.10 17.71 -6.54
CA GLU A 36 -39.37 19.13 -6.51
C GLU A 36 -40.29 19.51 -5.33
N LYS A 37 -41.39 18.77 -5.15
CA LYS A 37 -42.32 19.01 -4.04
C LYS A 37 -41.69 18.66 -2.69
N ALA A 38 -40.88 17.62 -2.66
CA ALA A 38 -40.13 17.25 -1.47
C ALA A 38 -39.14 18.35 -1.05
N ASN A 39 -38.45 18.96 -2.01
CA ASN A 39 -37.51 20.07 -1.75
C ASN A 39 -38.26 21.31 -1.19
N ILE A 40 -39.35 21.68 -1.78
CA ILE A 40 -40.17 22.83 -1.28
C ILE A 40 -40.58 22.61 0.20
N SER A 41 -40.99 21.37 0.55
CA SER A 41 -41.36 21.05 1.92
C SER A 41 -40.16 20.96 2.86
N LEU A 42 -38.99 20.56 2.37
CA LEU A 42 -37.74 20.55 3.15
C LEU A 42 -37.25 21.98 3.42
N ASP A 43 -37.31 22.85 2.42
CA ASP A 43 -36.91 24.26 2.57
C ASP A 43 -37.84 24.97 3.57
N ALA A 44 -39.15 24.74 3.48
CA ALA A 44 -40.13 25.28 4.45
C ALA A 44 -39.91 24.72 5.88
N ALA A 45 -39.46 23.47 5.99
CA ALA A 45 -39.10 22.84 7.28
C ALA A 45 -37.79 23.42 7.84
N GLU A 46 -36.81 23.77 6.97
CA GLU A 46 -35.53 24.37 7.37
C GLU A 46 -35.73 25.72 8.06
N ASP A 47 -36.64 26.56 7.58
CA ASP A 47 -36.99 27.83 8.21
C ASP A 47 -37.55 27.66 9.63
N LEU A 48 -38.06 26.49 9.94
CA LEU A 48 -38.67 26.18 11.23
C LEU A 48 -37.71 25.38 12.17
N ILE A 49 -36.50 25.09 11.74
CA ILE A 49 -35.59 24.14 12.44
C ILE A 49 -35.25 24.58 13.86
N ALA A 50 -35.11 25.89 14.09
CA ALA A 50 -34.78 26.45 15.41
C ALA A 50 -35.86 26.14 16.47
N SER A 51 -37.10 25.92 16.04
CA SER A 51 -38.24 25.62 16.95
C SER A 51 -38.61 24.14 16.99
N MET A 52 -37.88 23.28 16.27
CA MET A 52 -38.08 21.84 16.25
C MET A 52 -37.56 21.16 17.50
N SER A 53 -38.25 20.08 17.92
CA SER A 53 -37.73 19.15 18.92
C SER A 53 -36.53 18.38 18.34
N GLU A 54 -35.68 17.82 19.20
CA GLU A 54 -34.51 17.04 18.77
C GLU A 54 -34.89 15.86 17.85
N LYS A 55 -36.00 15.20 18.09
CA LYS A 55 -36.53 14.17 17.18
C LYS A 55 -36.89 14.75 15.81
N GLN A 56 -37.59 15.89 15.77
CA GLN A 56 -37.97 16.51 14.48
C GLN A 56 -36.77 17.02 13.71
N LYS A 57 -35.75 17.57 14.39
CA LYS A 57 -34.46 17.92 13.74
C LYS A 57 -33.79 16.71 13.12
N GLY A 58 -33.75 15.61 13.86
CA GLY A 58 -33.17 14.35 13.36
C GLY A 58 -33.94 13.80 12.16
N ASP A 59 -35.29 13.80 12.20
CA ASP A 59 -36.13 13.38 11.08
C ASP A 59 -35.95 14.29 9.86
N PHE A 60 -35.81 15.60 10.08
CA PHE A 60 -35.51 16.58 9.03
C PHE A 60 -34.17 16.27 8.34
N TYR A 61 -33.09 16.12 9.11
CA TYR A 61 -31.77 15.82 8.56
C TYR A 61 -31.72 14.47 7.83
N LEU A 62 -32.44 13.46 8.35
CA LEU A 62 -32.55 12.17 7.68
C LEU A 62 -33.27 12.28 6.33
N LEU A 63 -34.36 13.05 6.28
CA LEU A 63 -35.09 13.30 5.03
C LEU A 63 -34.25 14.11 4.03
N LYS A 64 -33.53 15.13 4.51
CA LYS A 64 -32.63 15.94 3.69
C LYS A 64 -31.47 15.13 3.12
N SER A 65 -30.89 14.24 3.93
CA SER A 65 -29.89 13.28 3.45
C SER A 65 -30.45 12.35 2.36
N LYS A 66 -31.63 11.75 2.60
CA LYS A 66 -32.31 10.90 1.61
C LYS A 66 -32.64 11.66 0.32
N PHE A 67 -33.03 12.94 0.41
CA PHE A 67 -33.30 13.79 -0.74
C PHE A 67 -32.07 13.96 -1.61
N TYR A 68 -30.92 14.33 -1.04
CA TYR A 68 -29.69 14.51 -1.80
C TYR A 68 -29.20 13.21 -2.45
N LEU A 69 -29.42 12.06 -1.81
CA LEU A 69 -29.01 10.76 -2.34
C LEU A 69 -29.90 10.28 -3.50
N ARG A 70 -31.20 10.65 -3.50
CA ARG A 70 -32.22 10.07 -4.41
C ARG A 70 -32.81 11.05 -5.42
N ASN A 71 -32.38 12.30 -5.47
CA ASN A 71 -33.00 13.36 -6.31
C ASN A 71 -32.82 13.18 -7.83
N GLY A 72 -32.43 11.98 -8.28
CA GLY A 72 -32.28 11.64 -9.70
C GLY A 72 -31.02 12.19 -10.38
N LYS A 73 -30.22 13.00 -9.67
CA LYS A 73 -28.95 13.55 -10.14
C LYS A 73 -27.83 13.15 -9.18
N PHE A 74 -27.32 11.94 -9.38
CA PHE A 74 -26.13 11.53 -8.64
C PHE A 74 -24.99 12.50 -8.99
N SER A 75 -24.41 13.14 -7.98
CA SER A 75 -23.18 13.91 -8.07
C SER A 75 -22.41 13.77 -6.76
N LEU A 76 -21.09 13.98 -6.80
CA LEU A 76 -20.25 13.97 -5.60
C LEU A 76 -20.71 15.05 -4.60
N GLU A 77 -21.11 16.22 -5.09
CA GLU A 77 -21.66 17.30 -4.25
C GLU A 77 -22.94 16.88 -3.51
N ASN A 78 -23.85 16.17 -4.19
CA ASN A 78 -25.06 15.66 -3.56
C ASN A 78 -24.75 14.57 -2.54
N LEU A 79 -23.77 13.70 -2.81
CA LEU A 79 -23.30 12.69 -1.85
C LEU A 79 -22.72 13.37 -0.60
N ASP A 80 -21.91 14.40 -0.76
CA ASP A 80 -21.33 15.14 0.37
C ASP A 80 -22.43 15.81 1.21
N LYS A 81 -23.40 16.45 0.57
CA LYS A 81 -24.57 17.01 1.27
C LYS A 81 -25.40 15.93 1.97
N ALA A 82 -25.54 14.75 1.37
CA ALA A 82 -26.25 13.63 2.00
C ALA A 82 -25.53 13.17 3.27
N ILE A 83 -24.21 13.00 3.22
CA ILE A 83 -23.38 12.61 4.37
C ILE A 83 -23.42 13.68 5.46
N GLU A 84 -23.21 14.96 5.11
CA GLU A 84 -23.25 16.06 6.07
C GLU A 84 -24.58 16.10 6.84
N ASN A 85 -25.69 15.91 6.14
CA ASN A 85 -27.00 15.86 6.80
C ASN A 85 -27.18 14.57 7.63
N PHE A 86 -26.67 13.42 7.15
CA PHE A 86 -26.74 12.16 7.92
C PHE A 86 -26.00 12.26 9.24
N LEU A 87 -24.83 12.90 9.27
CA LEU A 87 -24.04 13.10 10.51
C LEU A 87 -24.76 13.99 11.54
N LYS A 88 -25.74 14.79 11.13
CA LYS A 88 -26.60 15.61 12.02
C LYS A 88 -27.83 14.85 12.51
N VAL A 89 -28.06 13.60 12.08
CA VAL A 89 -29.22 12.81 12.52
C VAL A 89 -29.09 12.43 13.99
N SER A 90 -30.04 12.86 14.81
CA SER A 90 -30.01 12.59 16.25
C SER A 90 -30.29 11.12 16.58
N SER A 91 -29.90 10.70 17.79
CA SER A 91 -30.14 9.34 18.31
C SER A 91 -31.63 9.03 18.60
N VAL A 92 -32.46 10.06 18.66
CA VAL A 92 -33.92 9.91 18.94
C VAL A 92 -34.77 9.87 17.67
N SER A 93 -34.14 9.89 16.47
CA SER A 93 -34.81 9.66 15.19
C SER A 93 -35.27 8.21 15.06
N ASP A 94 -36.11 7.93 14.05
CA ASP A 94 -36.53 6.56 13.73
C ASP A 94 -35.31 5.65 13.51
N PRO A 95 -35.05 4.67 14.40
CA PRO A 95 -33.85 3.85 14.33
C PRO A 95 -33.79 3.00 13.06
N GLU A 96 -34.91 2.39 12.65
CA GLU A 96 -34.98 1.50 11.48
C GLU A 96 -34.74 2.30 10.18
N ALA A 97 -35.40 3.45 10.05
CA ALA A 97 -35.22 4.33 8.88
C ALA A 97 -33.81 4.91 8.81
N LYS A 98 -33.16 5.17 9.95
CA LYS A 98 -31.77 5.64 10.04
C LYS A 98 -30.82 4.53 9.65
N GLU A 99 -30.99 3.31 10.18
CA GLU A 99 -30.15 2.16 9.90
C GLU A 99 -30.20 1.77 8.42
N LEU A 100 -31.40 1.71 7.83
CA LEU A 100 -31.53 1.41 6.41
C LEU A 100 -30.80 2.44 5.54
N HIS A 101 -30.95 3.75 5.83
CA HIS A 101 -30.26 4.79 5.09
C HIS A 101 -28.74 4.82 5.32
N TYR A 102 -28.29 4.44 6.51
CA TYR A 102 -26.89 4.22 6.83
C TYR A 102 -26.28 3.16 5.91
N PHE A 103 -26.95 2.00 5.75
CA PHE A 103 -26.45 0.96 4.84
C PHE A 103 -26.48 1.38 3.37
N ASP A 104 -27.49 2.16 2.95
CA ASP A 104 -27.52 2.72 1.58
C ASP A 104 -26.30 3.62 1.31
N LEU A 105 -25.96 4.51 2.25
CA LEU A 105 -24.79 5.41 2.15
C LEU A 105 -23.47 4.62 2.19
N LEU A 106 -23.35 3.67 3.10
CA LEU A 106 -22.15 2.87 3.27
C LEU A 106 -21.86 2.02 2.02
N ASN A 107 -22.88 1.35 1.49
CA ASN A 107 -22.75 0.58 0.25
C ASN A 107 -22.36 1.46 -0.94
N LEU A 108 -22.95 2.64 -1.05
CA LEU A 108 -22.58 3.57 -2.13
C LEU A 108 -21.13 4.01 -2.03
N LEU A 109 -20.67 4.41 -0.84
CA LEU A 109 -19.30 4.86 -0.59
C LEU A 109 -18.28 3.76 -0.84
N THR A 110 -18.57 2.53 -0.38
CA THR A 110 -17.67 1.39 -0.59
C THR A 110 -17.59 0.98 -2.05
N ASN A 111 -18.70 0.94 -2.77
CA ASN A 111 -18.71 0.63 -4.20
C ASN A 111 -17.95 1.72 -4.99
N GLN A 112 -18.25 2.99 -4.74
CA GLN A 112 -17.58 4.11 -5.41
C GLN A 112 -16.07 4.13 -5.14
N SER A 113 -15.67 3.87 -3.89
CA SER A 113 -14.25 3.84 -3.53
C SER A 113 -13.51 2.69 -4.22
N ASN A 114 -14.15 1.52 -4.36
CA ASN A 114 -13.59 0.39 -5.10
C ASN A 114 -13.49 0.70 -6.61
N ASP A 115 -14.48 1.38 -7.19
CA ASP A 115 -14.43 1.81 -8.59
C ASP A 115 -13.27 2.78 -8.83
N TYR A 116 -13.08 3.77 -7.95
CA TYR A 116 -11.91 4.66 -8.02
C TYR A 116 -10.59 3.90 -7.89
N PHE A 117 -10.50 2.97 -6.94
CA PHE A 117 -9.29 2.17 -6.74
C PHE A 117 -8.95 1.33 -7.97
N ASN A 118 -9.93 0.65 -8.55
CA ASN A 118 -9.76 -0.17 -9.75
C ASN A 118 -9.34 0.66 -10.97
N ASN A 119 -9.73 1.93 -11.02
CA ASN A 119 -9.30 2.89 -12.04
C ASN A 119 -8.00 3.62 -11.67
N GLN A 120 -7.26 3.19 -10.63
CA GLN A 120 -6.01 3.79 -10.15
C GLN A 120 -6.14 5.25 -9.66
N GLN A 121 -7.36 5.68 -9.37
CA GLN A 121 -7.67 6.99 -8.80
C GLN A 121 -7.57 6.92 -7.26
N PHE A 122 -6.36 6.64 -6.76
CA PHE A 122 -6.13 6.29 -5.36
C PHE A 122 -6.50 7.40 -4.37
N SER A 123 -6.30 8.67 -4.75
CA SER A 123 -6.69 9.81 -3.92
C SER A 123 -8.21 9.88 -3.74
N ASP A 124 -8.98 9.73 -4.82
CA ASP A 124 -10.44 9.73 -4.78
C ASP A 124 -10.98 8.51 -4.04
N ALA A 125 -10.37 7.35 -4.25
CA ALA A 125 -10.68 6.11 -3.52
C ALA A 125 -10.51 6.30 -2.01
N SER A 126 -9.36 6.84 -1.58
CA SER A 126 -9.07 7.13 -0.18
C SER A 126 -10.06 8.14 0.42
N ASN A 127 -10.38 9.22 -0.32
CA ASN A 127 -11.34 10.22 0.13
C ASN A 127 -12.75 9.63 0.30
N SER A 128 -13.19 8.79 -0.64
CA SER A 128 -14.51 8.17 -0.60
C SER A 128 -14.64 7.18 0.55
N ILE A 129 -13.65 6.32 0.77
CA ILE A 129 -13.69 5.33 1.86
C ILE A 129 -13.49 5.98 3.24
N TYR A 130 -12.79 7.12 3.31
CA TYR A 130 -12.70 7.92 4.55
C TYR A 130 -14.07 8.41 5.00
N LYS A 131 -14.94 8.83 4.07
CA LYS A 131 -16.34 9.20 4.38
C LYS A 131 -17.13 8.02 4.96
N ALA A 132 -16.84 6.78 4.53
CA ALA A 132 -17.42 5.60 5.16
C ALA A 132 -16.98 5.45 6.62
N TYR A 133 -15.71 5.78 6.96
CA TYR A 133 -15.25 5.88 8.34
C TYR A 133 -16.01 6.97 9.12
N GLU A 134 -16.21 8.16 8.54
CA GLU A 134 -16.90 9.26 9.22
C GLU A 134 -18.33 8.91 9.63
N ILE A 135 -19.07 8.16 8.80
CA ILE A 135 -20.44 7.76 9.11
C ILE A 135 -20.55 6.52 10.01
N SER A 136 -19.54 5.62 9.97
CA SER A 136 -19.57 4.34 10.68
C SER A 136 -18.79 4.36 12.01
N ASN A 137 -17.77 5.19 12.11
CA ASN A 137 -16.70 5.10 13.11
C ASN A 137 -16.01 3.73 13.15
N ASP A 138 -16.10 2.92 12.07
CA ASP A 138 -15.42 1.64 11.98
C ASP A 138 -13.96 1.84 11.54
N PRO A 139 -12.97 1.51 12.38
CA PRO A 139 -11.55 1.69 12.07
C PRO A 139 -11.08 0.91 10.83
N TYR A 140 -11.85 -0.08 10.36
CA TYR A 140 -11.56 -0.78 9.11
C TYR A 140 -11.49 0.19 7.91
N TYR A 141 -12.46 1.08 7.77
CA TYR A 141 -12.47 2.05 6.68
C TYR A 141 -11.34 3.07 6.79
N LEU A 142 -10.97 3.44 8.01
CA LEU A 142 -9.82 4.31 8.26
C LEU A 142 -8.51 3.63 7.83
N TYR A 143 -8.35 2.32 8.14
CA TYR A 143 -7.20 1.53 7.71
C TYR A 143 -7.11 1.43 6.19
N VAL A 144 -8.23 1.15 5.51
CA VAL A 144 -8.27 1.08 4.04
C VAL A 144 -7.92 2.44 3.42
N SER A 145 -8.50 3.53 3.97
CA SER A 145 -8.20 4.89 3.51
C SER A 145 -6.72 5.25 3.67
N ALA A 146 -6.11 4.90 4.82
CA ALA A 146 -4.69 5.12 5.06
C ALA A 146 -3.82 4.39 4.04
N SER A 147 -4.11 3.12 3.76
CA SER A 147 -3.40 2.30 2.79
C SER A 147 -3.50 2.88 1.36
N TRP A 148 -4.69 3.32 0.96
CA TRP A 148 -4.88 3.91 -0.37
C TRP A 148 -4.27 5.31 -0.50
N SER A 149 -4.16 6.07 0.60
CA SER A 149 -3.41 7.33 0.62
C SER A 149 -1.90 7.11 0.39
N VAL A 150 -1.32 5.99 0.87
CA VAL A 150 0.07 5.61 0.53
C VAL A 150 0.21 5.40 -0.98
N GLN A 151 -0.73 4.68 -1.61
CA GLN A 151 -0.72 4.46 -3.07
C GLN A 151 -0.85 5.78 -3.85
N ALA A 152 -1.61 6.74 -3.30
CA ALA A 152 -1.73 8.09 -3.83
C ALA A 152 -0.48 8.97 -3.58
N LYS A 153 0.51 8.48 -2.82
CA LYS A 153 1.66 9.24 -2.31
C LYS A 153 1.28 10.45 -1.43
N ASP A 154 0.07 10.43 -0.87
CA ASP A 154 -0.38 11.42 0.11
C ASP A 154 0.04 10.96 1.51
N TYR A 155 1.34 11.10 1.77
CA TYR A 155 1.96 10.57 2.98
C TYR A 155 1.49 11.27 4.25
N GLU A 156 1.26 12.59 4.21
CA GLU A 156 0.79 13.35 5.38
C GLU A 156 -0.59 12.86 5.82
N LYS A 157 -1.53 12.75 4.88
CA LYS A 157 -2.87 12.26 5.15
C LYS A 157 -2.86 10.81 5.65
N SER A 158 -2.07 9.94 5.01
CA SER A 158 -1.92 8.55 5.41
C SER A 158 -1.38 8.43 6.83
N LEU A 159 -0.35 9.23 7.16
CA LEU A 159 0.26 9.25 8.50
C LEU A 159 -0.75 9.61 9.58
N LEU A 160 -1.55 10.67 9.37
CA LEU A 160 -2.59 11.08 10.32
C LEU A 160 -3.58 9.94 10.61
N MET A 161 -3.97 9.19 9.58
CA MET A 161 -4.89 8.06 9.73
C MET A 161 -4.25 6.86 10.43
N TYR A 162 -3.01 6.50 10.09
CA TYR A 162 -2.30 5.41 10.75
C TYR A 162 -1.98 5.75 12.23
N GLU A 163 -1.59 6.97 12.54
CA GLU A 163 -1.41 7.41 13.93
C GLU A 163 -2.72 7.35 14.73
N LYS A 164 -3.85 7.67 14.10
CA LYS A 164 -5.17 7.49 14.71
C LYS A 164 -5.46 6.01 14.98
N LEU A 165 -5.19 5.12 14.01
CA LEU A 165 -5.35 3.66 14.18
C LEU A 165 -4.43 3.11 15.28
N LYS A 166 -3.18 3.60 15.35
CA LYS A 166 -2.24 3.29 16.43
C LYS A 166 -2.82 3.69 17.78
N SER A 167 -3.34 4.92 17.91
CA SER A 167 -3.96 5.43 19.15
C SER A 167 -5.17 4.60 19.58
N LEU A 168 -5.93 4.07 18.63
CA LEU A 168 -7.07 3.17 18.86
C LEU A 168 -6.64 1.73 19.17
N LYS A 169 -5.35 1.40 19.07
CA LYS A 169 -4.81 0.03 19.17
C LYS A 169 -5.55 -0.94 18.22
N TYR A 170 -5.84 -0.47 17.02
CA TYR A 170 -6.63 -1.24 16.06
C TYR A 170 -5.87 -2.48 15.60
N THR A 171 -6.43 -3.66 15.88
CA THR A 171 -5.83 -4.95 15.48
C THR A 171 -6.38 -5.48 14.16
N GLY A 172 -7.59 -5.08 13.76
CA GLY A 172 -8.26 -5.60 12.56
C GLY A 172 -8.36 -7.13 12.53
N THR A 173 -8.37 -7.78 13.71
CA THR A 173 -8.50 -9.23 13.79
C THR A 173 -9.95 -9.65 13.63
N GLU A 174 -10.18 -10.66 12.78
CA GLU A 174 -11.48 -11.24 12.52
C GLU A 174 -11.50 -12.70 12.98
N GLU A 175 -12.64 -13.13 13.50
CA GLU A 175 -12.86 -14.53 13.82
C GLU A 175 -13.25 -15.31 12.54
N GLN A 176 -12.57 -16.42 12.31
CA GLN A 176 -12.82 -17.33 11.20
C GLN A 176 -13.26 -18.69 11.75
N PHE A 177 -14.28 -19.26 11.14
CA PHE A 177 -14.93 -20.46 11.61
C PHE A 177 -14.73 -21.58 10.59
N PHE A 178 -14.15 -22.69 11.04
CA PHE A 178 -13.85 -23.84 10.17
C PHE A 178 -14.46 -25.12 10.74
N ALA A 179 -14.78 -26.08 9.86
CA ALA A 179 -15.04 -27.46 10.23
C ALA A 179 -14.65 -28.40 9.08
N THR A 180 -14.39 -29.66 9.40
CA THR A 180 -14.04 -30.67 8.40
C THR A 180 -15.30 -31.30 7.83
N ASN A 181 -15.49 -31.25 6.51
CA ASN A 181 -16.56 -31.94 5.82
C ASN A 181 -16.31 -33.48 5.87
N LYS A 182 -17.27 -34.23 6.39
CA LYS A 182 -17.11 -35.67 6.61
C LYS A 182 -17.07 -36.49 5.32
N SER A 183 -17.68 -36.02 4.24
CA SER A 183 -17.73 -36.72 2.97
C SER A 183 -16.46 -36.54 2.14
N THR A 184 -15.85 -35.35 2.20
CA THR A 184 -14.67 -34.99 1.41
C THR A 184 -13.36 -34.98 2.23
N ASN A 185 -13.46 -35.01 3.56
CA ASN A 185 -12.36 -34.81 4.51
C ASN A 185 -11.60 -33.47 4.32
N VAL A 186 -12.24 -32.48 3.71
CA VAL A 186 -11.68 -31.14 3.48
C VAL A 186 -12.11 -30.19 4.60
N ILE A 187 -11.19 -29.30 5.03
CA ILE A 187 -11.51 -28.22 5.97
C ILE A 187 -12.22 -27.12 5.17
N GLU A 188 -13.44 -26.78 5.59
CA GLU A 188 -14.26 -25.74 4.97
C GLU A 188 -14.38 -24.55 5.92
N GLN A 189 -14.36 -23.35 5.37
CA GLN A 189 -14.59 -22.10 6.09
C GLN A 189 -16.06 -21.70 6.00
N PHE A 190 -16.62 -21.19 7.10
CA PHE A 190 -18.00 -20.74 7.21
C PHE A 190 -18.04 -19.22 7.42
N ASN A 191 -19.06 -18.59 6.86
CA ASN A 191 -19.24 -17.13 6.98
C ASN A 191 -19.49 -16.67 8.44
N ASN A 192 -20.02 -17.53 9.30
CA ASN A 192 -20.21 -17.25 10.70
C ASN A 192 -20.27 -18.55 11.53
N LYS A 193 -20.14 -18.36 12.86
CA LYS A 193 -20.17 -19.45 13.83
C LYS A 193 -21.46 -20.24 13.81
N ILE A 194 -22.60 -19.56 13.63
CA ILE A 194 -23.93 -20.20 13.63
C ILE A 194 -24.04 -21.22 12.50
N MET A 195 -23.62 -20.85 11.28
CA MET A 195 -23.64 -21.76 10.13
C MET A 195 -22.72 -22.95 10.33
N ARG A 196 -21.49 -22.71 10.87
CA ARG A 196 -20.56 -23.79 11.22
C ARG A 196 -21.17 -24.75 12.24
N ASP A 197 -21.72 -24.24 13.33
CA ASP A 197 -22.28 -25.04 14.42
C ASP A 197 -23.54 -25.81 13.96
N ALA A 198 -24.35 -25.23 13.08
CA ALA A 198 -25.48 -25.91 12.44
C ALA A 198 -25.03 -27.12 11.58
N SER A 199 -23.93 -26.96 10.81
CA SER A 199 -23.35 -28.00 10.00
C SER A 199 -22.74 -29.15 10.84
N VAL A 200 -22.15 -28.81 11.97
CA VAL A 200 -21.66 -29.81 12.95
C VAL A 200 -22.82 -30.53 13.62
N LYS A 201 -23.88 -29.83 14.01
CA LYS A 201 -25.09 -30.41 14.62
C LYS A 201 -25.82 -31.30 13.67
N SER A 202 -25.90 -30.98 12.39
CA SER A 202 -26.46 -31.82 11.35
C SER A 202 -25.61 -33.04 10.95
N LYS A 203 -24.42 -33.17 11.58
CA LYS A 203 -23.45 -34.26 11.36
C LYS A 203 -22.83 -34.29 9.95
N THR A 204 -23.00 -33.28 9.13
CA THR A 204 -22.30 -33.14 7.86
C THR A 204 -20.81 -32.76 8.03
N HIS A 205 -20.48 -32.09 9.11
CA HIS A 205 -19.12 -31.68 9.48
C HIS A 205 -18.72 -32.16 10.87
N ASN A 206 -17.42 -32.17 11.14
CA ASN A 206 -16.82 -32.45 12.45
C ASN A 206 -15.62 -31.51 12.70
N ASN A 207 -14.95 -31.68 13.85
CA ASN A 207 -13.74 -30.94 14.22
C ASN A 207 -13.89 -29.41 14.00
N PRO A 208 -14.84 -28.76 14.67
CA PRO A 208 -14.99 -27.31 14.58
C PRO A 208 -13.77 -26.61 15.17
N VAL A 209 -13.24 -25.62 14.41
CA VAL A 209 -12.08 -24.82 14.82
C VAL A 209 -12.39 -23.33 14.62
N ASP A 210 -12.16 -22.52 15.65
CA ASP A 210 -12.19 -21.07 15.58
C ASP A 210 -10.76 -20.56 15.46
N LYS A 211 -10.47 -19.70 14.49
CA LYS A 211 -9.18 -19.05 14.30
C LYS A 211 -9.38 -17.53 14.29
N LYS A 212 -8.36 -16.79 14.68
CA LYS A 212 -8.31 -15.34 14.45
C LYS A 212 -7.33 -15.03 13.34
N THR A 213 -7.66 -14.06 12.51
CA THR A 213 -6.70 -13.51 11.55
C THR A 213 -5.52 -12.86 12.28
N LYS A 214 -4.39 -12.70 11.60
CA LYS A 214 -3.24 -11.98 12.19
C LYS A 214 -3.63 -10.53 12.47
N SER A 215 -3.06 -9.97 13.52
CA SER A 215 -3.22 -8.56 13.85
C SER A 215 -2.59 -7.67 12.76
N LYS A 216 -3.29 -6.60 12.39
CA LYS A 216 -2.78 -5.55 11.50
C LYS A 216 -1.97 -4.47 12.24
N TYR A 217 -1.92 -4.53 13.57
CA TYR A 217 -1.21 -3.52 14.36
C TYR A 217 0.29 -3.43 14.02
N PRO A 218 1.04 -4.54 13.85
CA PRO A 218 2.44 -4.48 13.40
C PRO A 218 2.59 -3.83 12.03
N GLU A 219 1.69 -4.13 11.09
CA GLU A 219 1.67 -3.52 9.76
C GLU A 219 1.41 -2.00 9.83
N ILE A 220 0.52 -1.55 10.71
CA ILE A 220 0.25 -0.13 10.95
C ILE A 220 1.52 0.59 11.41
N ILE A 221 2.23 0.05 12.40
CA ILE A 221 3.47 0.65 12.90
C ILE A 221 4.57 0.64 11.82
N LYS A 222 4.69 -0.45 11.06
CA LYS A 222 5.58 -0.53 9.91
C LYS A 222 5.29 0.58 8.89
N ASN A 223 4.01 0.77 8.53
CA ASN A 223 3.62 1.80 7.57
C ASN A 223 3.91 3.22 8.09
N ILE A 224 3.68 3.49 9.38
CA ILE A 224 4.08 4.76 10.02
C ILE A 224 5.58 5.00 9.85
N ALA A 225 6.40 3.99 10.13
CA ALA A 225 7.85 4.08 10.02
C ALA A 225 8.31 4.32 8.57
N LEU A 226 7.73 3.59 7.62
CA LEU A 226 8.02 3.76 6.19
C LEU A 226 7.62 5.16 5.69
N ILE A 227 6.48 5.68 6.13
CA ILE A 227 6.02 7.01 5.76
C ILE A 227 6.97 8.08 6.33
N TYR A 228 7.35 8.00 7.62
CA TYR A 228 8.33 8.91 8.18
C TYR A 228 9.65 8.87 7.40
N ASN A 229 10.08 7.66 6.99
CA ASN A 229 11.29 7.52 6.18
C ASN A 229 11.15 8.19 4.80
N GLN A 230 10.01 8.00 4.12
CA GLN A 230 9.72 8.66 2.83
C GLN A 230 9.65 10.20 2.95
N MET A 231 9.23 10.70 4.11
CA MET A 231 9.21 12.14 4.40
C MET A 231 10.57 12.69 4.84
N GLY A 232 11.60 11.85 4.96
CA GLY A 232 12.94 12.23 5.43
C GLY A 232 13.04 12.41 6.95
N GLU A 233 12.01 12.00 7.71
CA GLU A 233 11.93 12.09 9.17
C GLU A 233 12.56 10.86 9.83
N THR A 234 13.84 10.62 9.54
CA THR A 234 14.56 9.37 9.89
C THR A 234 14.55 9.05 11.39
N GLU A 235 14.65 10.06 12.26
CA GLU A 235 14.58 9.83 13.72
C GLU A 235 13.20 9.34 14.16
N LYS A 236 12.11 9.88 13.59
CA LYS A 236 10.76 9.41 13.90
C LYS A 236 10.52 8.01 13.34
N ALA A 237 11.07 7.72 12.17
CA ALA A 237 11.04 6.37 11.59
C ALA A 237 11.70 5.36 12.52
N LEU A 238 12.92 5.62 13.01
CA LEU A 238 13.61 4.74 13.96
C LEU A 238 12.84 4.56 15.26
N ASN A 239 12.26 5.64 15.81
CA ASN A 239 11.45 5.54 17.03
C ASN A 239 10.23 4.63 16.82
N ALA A 240 9.54 4.76 15.68
CA ALA A 240 8.40 3.91 15.35
C ALA A 240 8.81 2.44 15.16
N ILE A 241 9.92 2.17 14.47
CA ILE A 241 10.48 0.81 14.29
C ILE A 241 10.86 0.21 15.64
N ASN A 242 11.56 0.97 16.50
CA ASN A 242 11.96 0.49 17.82
C ASN A 242 10.75 0.11 18.68
N GLU A 243 9.70 0.93 18.66
CA GLU A 243 8.45 0.61 19.36
C GLU A 243 7.83 -0.71 18.86
N ALA A 244 7.77 -0.88 17.55
CA ALA A 244 7.24 -2.10 16.93
C ALA A 244 8.09 -3.34 17.28
N ARG A 245 9.41 -3.21 17.30
CA ARG A 245 10.35 -4.30 17.62
C ARG A 245 10.33 -4.72 19.09
N LEU A 246 9.89 -3.85 20.00
CA LEU A 246 9.67 -4.25 21.40
C LEU A 246 8.62 -5.37 21.52
N GLU A 247 7.59 -5.34 20.69
CA GLU A 247 6.55 -6.37 20.65
C GLU A 247 6.92 -7.57 19.77
N ASN A 248 7.68 -7.33 18.68
CA ASN A 248 8.06 -8.33 17.70
C ASN A 248 9.55 -8.23 17.34
N PRO A 249 10.48 -8.63 18.22
CA PRO A 249 11.91 -8.39 18.05
C PRO A 249 12.52 -9.14 16.86
N ASN A 250 11.92 -10.23 16.42
CA ASN A 250 12.36 -11.07 15.30
C ASN A 250 11.49 -10.89 14.05
N ASP A 251 10.72 -9.80 13.95
CA ASP A 251 10.00 -9.49 12.73
C ASP A 251 10.99 -9.05 11.65
N LEU A 252 11.14 -9.90 10.63
CA LEU A 252 12.11 -9.72 9.55
C LEU A 252 11.89 -8.40 8.80
N ASP A 253 10.64 -8.05 8.53
CA ASP A 253 10.30 -6.81 7.83
C ASP A 253 10.72 -5.57 8.64
N LEU A 254 10.54 -5.58 9.96
CA LEU A 254 10.96 -4.47 10.83
C LEU A 254 12.49 -4.34 10.86
N ILE A 255 13.22 -5.46 10.89
CA ILE A 255 14.69 -5.46 10.86
C ILE A 255 15.20 -4.89 9.53
N ILE A 256 14.63 -5.33 8.41
CA ILE A 256 15.00 -4.82 7.08
C ILE A 256 14.68 -3.32 6.96
N ASN A 257 13.51 -2.88 7.46
CA ASN A 257 13.16 -1.46 7.43
C ASN A 257 14.12 -0.61 8.29
N GLU A 258 14.50 -1.10 9.47
CA GLU A 258 15.50 -0.43 10.30
C GLU A 258 16.86 -0.33 9.57
N ALA A 259 17.28 -1.42 8.93
CA ALA A 259 18.49 -1.43 8.12
C ALA A 259 18.43 -0.35 7.02
N ASN A 260 17.33 -0.28 6.28
CA ASN A 260 17.15 0.71 5.21
C ASN A 260 17.20 2.17 5.73
N VAL A 261 16.65 2.44 6.92
CA VAL A 261 16.78 3.77 7.54
C VAL A 261 18.24 4.08 7.87
N TYR A 262 18.99 3.13 8.45
CA TYR A 262 20.42 3.33 8.72
C TYR A 262 21.25 3.48 7.44
N PHE A 263 20.89 2.79 6.36
CA PHE A 263 21.50 2.99 5.04
C PHE A 263 21.31 4.43 4.55
N GLN A 264 20.10 4.97 4.62
CA GLN A 264 19.81 6.36 4.23
C GLN A 264 20.52 7.38 5.10
N MET A 265 20.73 7.06 6.38
CA MET A 265 21.53 7.89 7.30
C MET A 265 23.05 7.78 7.05
N GLY A 266 23.49 6.92 6.13
CA GLY A 266 24.91 6.65 5.87
C GLY A 266 25.58 5.80 6.95
N ASN A 267 24.83 5.22 7.89
CA ASN A 267 25.39 4.38 8.95
C ASN A 267 25.53 2.93 8.46
N MET A 268 26.58 2.69 7.66
CA MET A 268 26.84 1.40 7.02
C MET A 268 27.15 0.29 8.02
N GLU A 269 27.68 0.61 9.20
CA GLU A 269 27.97 -0.38 10.26
C GLU A 269 26.66 -0.98 10.81
N LYS A 270 25.71 -0.12 11.18
CA LYS A 270 24.38 -0.57 11.66
C LYS A 270 23.59 -1.29 10.56
N PHE A 271 23.62 -0.76 9.35
CA PHE A 271 23.01 -1.40 8.20
C PHE A 271 23.49 -2.83 8.02
N LYS A 272 24.83 -3.06 8.00
CA LYS A 272 25.44 -4.38 7.89
C LYS A 272 25.00 -5.31 9.02
N SER A 273 25.10 -4.86 10.28
CA SER A 273 24.73 -5.65 11.45
C SER A 273 23.27 -6.14 11.39
N LEU A 274 22.35 -5.26 10.97
CA LEU A 274 20.92 -5.60 10.84
C LEU A 274 20.65 -6.57 9.69
N LEU A 275 21.34 -6.42 8.55
CA LEU A 275 21.23 -7.39 7.47
C LEU A 275 21.78 -8.77 7.86
N GLU A 276 22.89 -8.83 8.62
CA GLU A 276 23.42 -10.09 9.15
C GLU A 276 22.43 -10.75 10.12
N ASP A 277 21.74 -9.96 10.96
CA ASP A 277 20.69 -10.49 11.85
C ASP A 277 19.47 -10.97 11.06
N ALA A 278 19.03 -10.20 10.05
CA ALA A 278 17.96 -10.61 9.13
C ALA A 278 18.29 -11.92 8.41
N THR A 279 19.53 -12.08 7.95
CA THR A 279 20.00 -13.29 7.26
C THR A 279 20.05 -14.53 8.17
N LYS A 280 20.26 -14.35 9.49
CA LYS A 280 20.14 -15.46 10.45
C LYS A 280 18.70 -15.95 10.61
N LEU A 281 17.73 -15.05 10.47
CA LEU A 281 16.29 -15.36 10.54
C LEU A 281 15.77 -15.99 9.25
N ASP A 282 16.26 -15.52 8.11
CA ASP A 282 15.89 -16.02 6.78
C ASP A 282 17.13 -16.20 5.89
N PRO A 283 17.89 -17.33 6.08
CA PRO A 283 19.13 -17.58 5.35
C PRO A 283 18.93 -17.87 3.86
N ASP A 284 17.71 -18.21 3.46
CA ASP A 284 17.34 -18.52 2.08
C ASP A 284 16.66 -17.33 1.37
N ASN A 285 16.89 -16.11 1.87
CA ASN A 285 16.43 -14.87 1.24
C ASN A 285 17.51 -14.32 0.30
N ALA A 286 17.27 -14.44 -1.01
CA ALA A 286 18.22 -14.00 -2.04
C ALA A 286 18.49 -12.49 -1.99
N GLU A 287 17.48 -11.68 -1.63
CA GLU A 287 17.61 -10.23 -1.53
C GLU A 287 18.54 -9.80 -0.38
N LEU A 288 18.46 -10.46 0.78
CA LEU A 288 19.36 -10.20 1.90
C LEU A 288 20.80 -10.55 1.54
N GLN A 289 21.02 -11.67 0.87
CA GLN A 289 22.35 -12.07 0.38
C GLN A 289 22.88 -11.05 -0.63
N TYR A 290 22.06 -10.64 -1.59
CA TYR A 290 22.42 -9.61 -2.56
C TYR A 290 22.81 -8.29 -1.89
N ASN A 291 22.03 -7.82 -0.92
CA ASN A 291 22.28 -6.55 -0.22
C ASN A 291 23.59 -6.60 0.61
N LEU A 292 23.89 -7.74 1.24
CA LEU A 292 25.19 -7.96 1.91
C LEU A 292 26.36 -7.99 0.90
N GLY A 293 26.13 -8.56 -0.28
CA GLY A 293 27.07 -8.53 -1.40
C GLY A 293 27.35 -7.10 -1.88
N TYR A 294 26.30 -6.32 -2.08
CA TYR A 294 26.42 -4.91 -2.46
C TYR A 294 27.22 -4.09 -1.43
N LEU A 295 26.89 -4.24 -0.15
CA LEU A 295 27.61 -3.55 0.94
C LEU A 295 29.10 -3.95 0.98
N SER A 296 29.38 -5.24 0.82
CA SER A 296 30.77 -5.73 0.79
C SER A 296 31.56 -5.15 -0.39
N ALA A 297 30.90 -4.99 -1.55
CA ALA A 297 31.48 -4.35 -2.73
C ALA A 297 31.79 -2.86 -2.50
N GLU A 298 30.87 -2.12 -1.86
CA GLU A 298 31.07 -0.69 -1.50
C GLU A 298 32.30 -0.46 -0.60
N ILE A 299 32.55 -1.35 0.35
CA ILE A 299 33.77 -1.32 1.19
C ILE A 299 34.99 -1.97 0.53
N LYS A 300 34.88 -2.33 -0.76
CA LYS A 300 35.93 -2.98 -1.57
C LYS A 300 36.37 -4.36 -1.06
N ASP A 301 35.57 -5.04 -0.26
CA ASP A 301 35.75 -6.45 0.07
C ASP A 301 35.13 -7.33 -1.02
N TYR A 302 35.75 -7.33 -2.18
CA TYR A 302 35.24 -8.00 -3.38
C TYR A 302 35.15 -9.52 -3.23
N LYS A 303 35.96 -10.11 -2.35
CA LYS A 303 35.89 -11.55 -2.07
C LYS A 303 34.62 -11.94 -1.35
N THR A 304 34.29 -11.19 -0.31
CA THR A 304 33.05 -11.39 0.46
C THR A 304 31.82 -11.03 -0.39
N ALA A 305 31.89 -9.94 -1.19
CA ALA A 305 30.84 -9.56 -2.12
C ALA A 305 30.50 -10.68 -3.12
N THR A 306 31.53 -11.27 -3.71
CA THR A 306 31.37 -12.40 -4.64
C THR A 306 30.64 -13.58 -4.00
N ALA A 307 31.03 -13.98 -2.80
CA ALA A 307 30.40 -15.10 -2.09
C ALA A 307 28.92 -14.84 -1.79
N TYR A 308 28.57 -13.63 -1.42
CA TYR A 308 27.17 -13.25 -1.18
C TYR A 308 26.34 -13.21 -2.48
N TYR A 309 26.88 -12.68 -3.58
CA TYR A 309 26.17 -12.70 -4.87
C TYR A 309 25.99 -14.13 -5.40
N GLU A 310 27.01 -14.99 -5.27
CA GLU A 310 26.90 -16.42 -5.61
C GLU A 310 25.79 -17.09 -4.80
N ARG A 311 25.72 -16.81 -3.48
CA ARG A 311 24.67 -17.34 -2.64
C ARG A 311 23.28 -16.82 -3.05
N ALA A 312 23.15 -15.55 -3.42
CA ALA A 312 21.89 -14.99 -3.93
C ALA A 312 21.41 -15.73 -5.19
N ILE A 313 22.33 -16.06 -6.10
CA ILE A 313 22.04 -16.83 -7.33
C ILE A 313 21.68 -18.29 -7.02
N GLU A 314 22.36 -18.92 -6.05
CA GLU A 314 22.00 -20.29 -5.63
C GLU A 314 20.56 -20.37 -5.12
N ILE A 315 20.12 -19.35 -4.35
CA ILE A 315 18.78 -19.28 -3.80
C ILE A 315 17.76 -18.92 -4.88
N ASN A 316 18.07 -17.90 -5.69
CA ASN A 316 17.22 -17.46 -6.80
C ASN A 316 18.03 -17.40 -8.11
N PRO A 317 17.99 -18.47 -8.93
CA PRO A 317 18.71 -18.52 -10.20
C PRO A 317 18.29 -17.47 -11.24
N ASP A 318 17.20 -16.74 -11.01
CA ASP A 318 16.72 -15.69 -11.87
C ASP A 318 17.02 -14.28 -11.32
N TYR A 319 17.94 -14.15 -10.35
CA TYR A 319 18.31 -12.87 -9.76
C TYR A 319 19.29 -12.10 -10.66
N VAL A 320 18.75 -11.33 -11.62
CA VAL A 320 19.49 -10.62 -12.68
C VAL A 320 20.62 -9.75 -12.13
N ASP A 321 20.33 -8.92 -11.10
CA ASP A 321 21.28 -7.96 -10.56
C ASP A 321 22.49 -8.64 -9.91
N ALA A 322 22.33 -9.82 -9.33
CA ALA A 322 23.44 -10.57 -8.76
C ALA A 322 24.39 -11.06 -9.85
N TYR A 323 23.90 -11.52 -11.00
CA TYR A 323 24.75 -11.87 -12.15
C TYR A 323 25.49 -10.66 -12.69
N ILE A 324 24.82 -9.50 -12.83
CA ILE A 324 25.44 -8.27 -13.30
C ILE A 324 26.57 -7.86 -12.35
N ASN A 325 26.30 -7.85 -11.04
CA ASN A 325 27.30 -7.45 -10.04
C ASN A 325 28.47 -8.41 -9.94
N LEU A 326 28.26 -9.72 -10.11
CA LEU A 326 29.37 -10.68 -10.23
C LEU A 326 30.27 -10.36 -11.43
N ALA A 327 29.67 -10.06 -12.58
CA ALA A 327 30.44 -9.64 -13.74
C ALA A 327 31.21 -8.34 -13.48
N VAL A 328 30.60 -7.36 -12.79
CA VAL A 328 31.26 -6.11 -12.37
C VAL A 328 32.44 -6.39 -11.45
N MET A 329 32.29 -7.30 -10.47
CA MET A 329 33.43 -7.68 -9.58
C MET A 329 34.58 -8.29 -10.36
N ILE A 330 34.32 -9.17 -11.33
CA ILE A 330 35.32 -9.76 -12.21
C ILE A 330 36.02 -8.68 -13.05
N LEU A 331 35.28 -7.66 -13.49
CA LEU A 331 35.78 -6.58 -14.33
C LEU A 331 36.44 -5.43 -13.55
N THR A 332 36.42 -5.42 -12.23
CA THR A 332 37.02 -4.36 -11.42
C THR A 332 38.48 -4.05 -11.80
N PRO A 333 39.36 -5.03 -12.08
CA PRO A 333 40.75 -4.74 -12.49
C PRO A 333 40.88 -4.09 -13.88
N GLU A 334 39.80 -4.05 -14.68
CA GLU A 334 39.83 -3.47 -16.04
C GLU A 334 40.20 -1.99 -16.03
N VAL A 335 39.86 -1.26 -14.99
CA VAL A 335 40.14 0.19 -14.88
C VAL A 335 41.64 0.43 -14.77
N GLU A 336 42.32 -0.33 -13.90
CA GLU A 336 43.77 -0.23 -13.71
C GLU A 336 44.53 -0.69 -14.98
N ILE A 337 44.09 -1.80 -15.55
CA ILE A 337 44.66 -2.31 -16.84
C ILE A 337 44.52 -1.24 -17.92
N ASN A 338 43.38 -0.60 -18.09
CA ASN A 338 43.19 0.42 -19.09
C ASN A 338 44.06 1.67 -18.83
N ASN A 339 44.22 2.08 -17.58
CA ASN A 339 45.09 3.22 -17.22
C ASN A 339 46.55 2.89 -17.56
N GLU A 340 47.08 1.71 -17.18
CA GLU A 340 48.44 1.30 -17.51
C GLU A 340 48.61 1.17 -19.02
N MET A 341 47.64 0.58 -19.73
CA MET A 341 47.71 0.52 -21.21
C MET A 341 47.80 1.90 -21.86
N ASN A 342 47.02 2.89 -21.35
CA ASN A 342 47.03 4.25 -21.87
C ASN A 342 48.38 4.96 -21.64
N GLU A 343 49.02 4.73 -20.50
CA GLU A 343 50.37 5.24 -20.21
C GLU A 343 51.41 4.67 -21.14
N LEU A 344 51.28 3.38 -21.49
CA LEU A 344 52.23 2.68 -22.38
C LEU A 344 52.14 3.10 -23.86
N ILE A 345 50.99 3.68 -24.31
CA ILE A 345 50.81 4.14 -25.69
C ILE A 345 51.89 5.17 -26.13
N SER A 346 52.34 6.02 -25.20
CA SER A 346 53.33 7.05 -25.47
C SER A 346 54.78 6.55 -25.36
N CYS A 347 54.98 5.29 -24.97
CA CYS A 347 56.31 4.73 -24.75
C CYS A 347 56.82 4.00 -26.00
N ASN A 348 58.00 4.43 -26.52
CA ASN A 348 58.63 3.89 -27.75
C ASN A 348 59.67 2.79 -27.46
N ARG A 349 59.60 2.09 -26.33
CA ARG A 349 60.52 0.98 -25.94
C ARG A 349 59.85 -0.38 -26.17
N SER A 350 60.63 -1.39 -26.61
CA SER A 350 60.13 -2.75 -26.83
C SER A 350 59.43 -3.31 -25.62
N SER A 351 59.98 -3.09 -24.42
CA SER A 351 59.37 -3.56 -23.16
C SER A 351 57.99 -2.96 -22.87
N CYS A 352 57.68 -1.79 -23.46
CA CYS A 352 56.35 -1.20 -23.33
C CYS A 352 55.33 -1.89 -24.23
N TYR A 353 55.75 -2.33 -25.42
CA TYR A 353 54.89 -3.11 -26.31
C TYR A 353 54.61 -4.49 -25.75
N ASP A 354 55.65 -5.15 -25.19
CA ASP A 354 55.50 -6.46 -24.53
C ASP A 354 54.53 -6.37 -23.38
N ARG A 355 54.66 -5.34 -22.50
CA ARG A 355 53.74 -5.14 -21.36
C ARG A 355 52.33 -4.77 -21.80
N TYR A 356 52.17 -4.00 -22.87
CA TYR A 356 50.88 -3.69 -23.44
C TYR A 356 50.14 -4.92 -23.93
N ASP A 357 50.85 -5.84 -24.58
CA ASP A 357 50.29 -7.12 -25.08
C ASP A 357 49.93 -8.07 -23.89
N GLU A 358 50.73 -8.09 -22.82
CA GLU A 358 50.37 -8.81 -21.60
C GLU A 358 49.08 -8.28 -20.99
N LEU A 359 48.94 -6.97 -20.86
CA LEU A 359 47.73 -6.32 -20.32
C LEU A 359 46.49 -6.60 -21.19
N LYS A 360 46.66 -6.57 -22.51
CA LYS A 360 45.63 -6.95 -23.46
C LYS A 360 45.16 -8.40 -23.23
N LEU A 361 46.09 -9.30 -22.97
CA LEU A 361 45.76 -10.70 -22.65
C LEU A 361 45.08 -10.85 -21.31
N GLU A 362 45.52 -10.12 -20.28
CA GLU A 362 44.88 -10.07 -18.97
C GLU A 362 43.43 -9.60 -19.10
N LYS A 363 43.20 -8.51 -19.83
CA LYS A 363 41.87 -7.96 -20.11
C LYS A 363 40.96 -8.98 -20.82
N LYS A 364 41.49 -9.69 -21.85
CA LYS A 364 40.77 -10.76 -22.53
C LYS A 364 40.34 -11.90 -21.55
N LYS A 365 41.20 -12.25 -20.59
CA LYS A 365 40.91 -13.27 -19.58
C LYS A 365 39.78 -12.79 -18.65
N LEU A 366 39.77 -11.50 -18.24
CA LEU A 366 38.67 -10.94 -17.43
C LEU A 366 37.35 -11.02 -18.19
N TYR A 367 37.32 -10.60 -19.45
CA TYR A 367 36.13 -10.66 -20.26
C TYR A 367 35.60 -12.08 -20.47
N SER A 368 36.50 -13.04 -20.75
CA SER A 368 36.09 -14.44 -20.87
C SER A 368 35.46 -15.01 -19.59
N LYS A 369 35.88 -14.52 -18.41
CA LYS A 369 35.29 -14.93 -17.13
C LYS A 369 33.97 -14.21 -16.84
N ALA A 370 33.79 -12.95 -17.27
CA ALA A 370 32.58 -12.16 -16.98
C ALA A 370 31.41 -12.51 -17.93
N ILE A 371 31.72 -12.88 -19.20
CA ILE A 371 30.70 -13.16 -20.22
C ILE A 371 29.62 -14.16 -19.77
N PRO A 372 29.92 -15.32 -19.17
CA PRO A 372 28.88 -16.27 -18.77
C PRO A 372 27.82 -15.67 -17.82
N TYR A 373 28.22 -14.77 -16.93
CA TYR A 373 27.31 -14.08 -16.01
C TYR A 373 26.45 -13.07 -16.75
N ILE A 374 27.03 -12.30 -17.66
CA ILE A 374 26.30 -11.35 -18.50
C ILE A 374 25.34 -12.08 -19.45
N GLU A 375 25.75 -13.21 -20.03
CA GLU A 375 24.86 -14.06 -20.85
C GLU A 375 23.65 -14.53 -20.07
N LYS A 376 23.87 -14.98 -18.83
CA LYS A 376 22.78 -15.43 -17.96
C LYS A 376 21.84 -14.28 -17.59
N ALA A 377 22.37 -13.11 -17.24
CA ALA A 377 21.57 -11.91 -16.99
C ALA A 377 20.69 -11.57 -18.21
N LEU A 378 21.25 -11.61 -19.43
CA LEU A 378 20.52 -11.32 -20.67
C LEU A 378 19.55 -12.43 -21.10
N GLN A 379 19.72 -13.66 -20.63
CA GLN A 379 18.73 -14.72 -20.83
C GLN A 379 17.48 -14.48 -19.97
N ILE A 380 17.65 -13.91 -18.77
CA ILE A 380 16.56 -13.60 -17.84
C ILE A 380 15.91 -12.27 -18.21
N ASP A 381 16.69 -11.20 -18.34
CA ASP A 381 16.24 -9.89 -18.83
C ASP A 381 16.96 -9.50 -20.11
N SER A 382 16.29 -9.71 -21.23
CA SER A 382 16.83 -9.44 -22.56
C SER A 382 16.80 -7.95 -22.97
N SER A 383 16.22 -7.08 -22.12
CA SER A 383 15.93 -5.66 -22.45
C SER A 383 16.91 -4.66 -21.84
N ASN A 384 17.86 -5.10 -21.02
CA ASN A 384 18.82 -4.22 -20.38
C ASN A 384 19.87 -3.69 -21.37
N ILE A 385 19.65 -2.46 -21.84
CA ILE A 385 20.49 -1.81 -22.86
C ILE A 385 21.95 -1.68 -22.41
N GLN A 386 22.20 -1.34 -21.15
CA GLN A 386 23.57 -1.18 -20.64
C GLN A 386 24.33 -2.52 -20.66
N VAL A 387 23.67 -3.59 -20.26
CA VAL A 387 24.24 -4.95 -20.27
C VAL A 387 24.48 -5.43 -21.70
N LEU A 388 23.56 -5.16 -22.65
CA LEU A 388 23.73 -5.45 -24.06
C LEU A 388 24.94 -4.72 -24.65
N ASN A 389 25.11 -3.44 -24.34
CA ASN A 389 26.26 -2.64 -24.80
C ASN A 389 27.59 -3.16 -24.21
N LYS A 390 27.61 -3.50 -22.91
CA LYS A 390 28.81 -4.09 -22.28
C LYS A 390 29.18 -5.44 -22.90
N MET A 391 28.17 -6.30 -23.16
CA MET A 391 28.36 -7.56 -23.84
C MET A 391 28.99 -7.38 -25.24
N SER A 392 28.43 -6.48 -26.05
CA SER A 392 28.97 -6.15 -27.35
C SER A 392 30.43 -5.68 -27.28
N GLN A 393 30.76 -4.83 -26.30
CA GLN A 393 32.13 -4.34 -26.10
C GLN A 393 33.11 -5.48 -25.77
N MET A 394 32.74 -6.36 -24.83
CA MET A 394 33.58 -7.50 -24.40
C MET A 394 33.81 -8.48 -25.56
N LEU A 395 32.76 -8.83 -26.30
CA LEU A 395 32.86 -9.71 -27.48
C LEU A 395 33.73 -9.11 -28.58
N SER A 396 33.60 -7.81 -28.82
CA SER A 396 34.49 -7.12 -29.80
C SER A 396 35.96 -7.18 -29.37
N ALA A 397 36.25 -7.02 -28.09
CA ALA A 397 37.62 -7.12 -27.57
C ALA A 397 38.19 -8.55 -27.60
N LEU A 398 37.33 -9.55 -27.69
CA LEU A 398 37.69 -10.97 -27.85
C LEU A 398 37.74 -11.42 -29.34
N ASP A 399 37.67 -10.48 -30.25
CA ASP A 399 37.64 -10.71 -31.70
C ASP A 399 36.39 -11.49 -32.20
N ARG A 400 35.30 -11.56 -31.38
CA ARG A 400 34.00 -12.18 -31.69
C ARG A 400 33.04 -11.15 -32.30
N VAL A 401 33.45 -10.58 -33.45
CA VAL A 401 32.84 -9.37 -34.04
C VAL A 401 31.39 -9.61 -34.46
N ASP A 402 31.09 -10.77 -35.04
CA ASP A 402 29.73 -11.08 -35.52
C ASP A 402 28.75 -11.18 -34.37
N GLU A 403 29.15 -11.81 -33.29
CA GLU A 403 28.33 -11.91 -32.09
C GLU A 403 28.16 -10.53 -31.42
N ALA A 404 29.22 -9.73 -31.33
CA ALA A 404 29.17 -8.37 -30.83
C ALA A 404 28.15 -7.50 -31.56
N LYS A 405 28.06 -7.68 -32.91
CA LYS A 405 27.10 -6.96 -33.74
C LYS A 405 25.66 -7.27 -33.36
N ILE A 406 25.33 -8.54 -33.06
CA ILE A 406 23.99 -8.95 -32.66
C ILE A 406 23.55 -8.19 -31.41
N TYR A 407 24.38 -8.12 -30.36
CA TYR A 407 24.05 -7.43 -29.13
C TYR A 407 23.95 -5.92 -29.32
N ARG A 408 24.76 -5.32 -30.17
CA ARG A 408 24.72 -3.89 -30.54
C ARG A 408 23.41 -3.53 -31.24
N GLU A 409 22.98 -4.36 -32.20
CA GLU A 409 21.72 -4.16 -32.91
C GLU A 409 20.51 -4.32 -31.99
N ARG A 410 20.53 -5.28 -31.06
CA ARG A 410 19.48 -5.43 -30.02
C ARG A 410 19.40 -4.20 -29.15
N ALA A 411 20.52 -3.67 -28.65
CA ALA A 411 20.53 -2.44 -27.84
C ALA A 411 19.92 -1.26 -28.60
N LYS A 412 20.34 -1.06 -29.86
CA LYS A 412 19.84 0.01 -30.72
C LYS A 412 18.32 -0.09 -31.00
N ASN A 413 17.79 -1.30 -31.16
CA ASN A 413 16.37 -1.51 -31.40
C ASN A 413 15.51 -1.23 -30.15
N LEU A 414 16.08 -1.27 -28.95
CA LEU A 414 15.42 -0.92 -27.69
C LEU A 414 15.50 0.58 -27.35
N GLU A 415 16.41 1.31 -27.99
CA GLU A 415 16.55 2.77 -27.85
C GLU A 415 15.57 3.55 -28.74
N ASN A 416 15.01 2.92 -29.79
CA ASN A 416 14.04 3.50 -30.72
C ASN A 416 12.61 3.11 -30.38
#